data_15115a18034c9eba32dd24b46cd9ac8c
#
_entry.id   15115a18034c9eba32dd24b46cd9ac8c
#
_cell.length_a   1.000
_cell.length_b   1.000
_cell.length_c   1.000
_cell.angle_alpha   90.00
_cell.angle_beta   90.00
_cell.angle_gamma   90.00
#
_symmetry.space_group_name_H-M   'P 1'
#
loop_
_entity.id
_entity.type
_entity.pdbx_description
1 polymer ?
#
loop_
_entity_poly.entity_id
_entity_poly.type
_entity_poly.pdbx_seq_one_letter_code
_entity_poly.pdbx_strand_id
1 'polypeptide(L)'
;MLKDNNDEQLRRKGVMEKLIPFYQIWQELVNEKTLDIYQYRILTSLSALEELSEVLRKTLTGVFINDANVEACREETLFILNTDAIMEKYYKGVVNRLKFSLGSRPKTDAEKHRLLAQVSYVINEISPSYEKNAVTELKNSILMGSIKDIEFYSNVVASQAAHNGWSSRALIDLLRFFREDKEYDEQWNLFEEAILSREKNIHDVLIHIPFRNQRNSDNSDTLSVLSNLGLDVYTYEQLVQDFSYLKDIRSLLNAEKRYFYVQVYAFDVYSAAHSAIRKISDQLNMASFYNLVSAWDLSSVSIVSINSTNKYHKSLNAEQLYKTYDYLDSSSKVFEYTRNIFADENKKELREKLTGSFGYANISRASLFQEEKYMNLWVALESLARTKMYQDIISNVKQTVPTAMSLRYIYRIVRNYVEDCSRCKVEFDFPGHFIDIKQDSKQKMVKEIIQVFRKPELYEILLQKSEVNSLLKYRTEEVFRIINDIGMLKTKVKNHHDRVEWQIQRLYRIRNEIAHSALQNDTSLIMYIEHLYDYLSTYITEIVTSMSEGKEGTLEEALSIIKDNYDVFISLIDQGDTLLIDDKVLETGIISLI
;
A
#
# COMPACT_ATOMS: atom_id res chain seq x y z
N MET A 1 -6.53 -4.90 -13.21
CA MET A 1 -7.97 -4.52 -13.22
C MET A 1 -8.76 -5.35 -12.24
N LEU A 2 -9.82 -4.79 -11.67
CA LEU A 2 -10.72 -5.53 -10.77
C LEU A 2 -11.78 -6.28 -11.59
N LYS A 3 -12.18 -7.48 -11.12
CA LYS A 3 -13.02 -8.43 -11.85
C LYS A 3 -14.35 -7.86 -12.37
N ASP A 4 -14.91 -6.86 -11.67
CA ASP A 4 -16.25 -6.30 -11.95
C ASP A 4 -16.20 -4.93 -12.64
N ASN A 5 -15.09 -4.59 -13.29
CA ASN A 5 -14.82 -3.27 -13.86
C ASN A 5 -14.45 -3.28 -15.34
N ASN A 6 -14.97 -4.25 -16.10
CA ASN A 6 -14.84 -4.14 -17.55
C ASN A 6 -15.73 -3.00 -18.10
N ASP A 7 -15.41 -2.50 -19.26
CA ASP A 7 -16.07 -1.34 -19.88
C ASP A 7 -17.59 -1.53 -19.99
N GLU A 8 -18.05 -2.70 -20.40
CA GLU A 8 -19.47 -3.02 -20.54
C GLU A 8 -20.22 -2.93 -19.21
N GLN A 9 -19.62 -3.44 -18.13
CA GLN A 9 -20.22 -3.36 -16.79
C GLN A 9 -20.27 -1.92 -16.27
N LEU A 10 -19.24 -1.11 -16.55
CA LEU A 10 -19.23 0.29 -16.15
C LEU A 10 -20.26 1.11 -16.93
N ARG A 11 -20.42 0.87 -18.24
CA ARG A 11 -21.49 1.47 -19.03
C ARG A 11 -22.88 1.11 -18.48
N ARG A 12 -23.11 -0.15 -18.11
CA ARG A 12 -24.37 -0.59 -17.47
C ARG A 12 -24.60 0.07 -16.09
N LYS A 13 -23.55 0.47 -15.40
CA LYS A 13 -23.64 1.23 -14.13
C LYS A 13 -23.81 2.74 -14.34
N GLY A 14 -23.94 3.21 -15.58
CA GLY A 14 -24.13 4.62 -15.92
C GLY A 14 -22.85 5.44 -16.02
N VAL A 15 -21.68 4.81 -15.99
CA VAL A 15 -20.39 5.53 -16.13
C VAL A 15 -20.20 5.99 -17.59
N MET A 16 -19.95 7.27 -17.78
CA MET A 16 -19.71 7.85 -19.11
C MET A 16 -18.43 7.29 -19.75
N GLU A 17 -18.42 7.11 -21.07
CA GLU A 17 -17.31 6.50 -21.82
C GLU A 17 -15.95 7.13 -21.50
N LYS A 18 -15.86 8.45 -21.51
CA LYS A 18 -14.62 9.19 -21.20
C LYS A 18 -14.10 9.00 -19.76
N LEU A 19 -14.97 8.58 -18.85
CA LEU A 19 -14.63 8.33 -17.45
C LEU A 19 -14.19 6.90 -17.17
N ILE A 20 -14.40 5.97 -18.09
CA ILE A 20 -14.11 4.55 -17.86
C ILE A 20 -12.64 4.31 -17.48
N PRO A 21 -11.62 4.83 -18.20
CA PRO A 21 -10.23 4.64 -17.82
C PRO A 21 -9.91 5.23 -16.44
N PHE A 22 -10.40 6.44 -16.16
CA PHE A 22 -10.25 7.07 -14.85
C PHE A 22 -10.88 6.22 -13.73
N TYR A 23 -12.11 5.75 -13.95
CA TYR A 23 -12.84 4.94 -12.99
C TYR A 23 -12.07 3.63 -12.65
N GLN A 24 -11.54 2.96 -13.67
CA GLN A 24 -10.74 1.74 -13.54
C GLN A 24 -9.43 2.00 -12.79
N ILE A 25 -8.68 3.02 -13.21
CA ILE A 25 -7.41 3.41 -12.58
C ILE A 25 -7.62 3.81 -11.12
N TRP A 26 -8.59 4.70 -10.85
CA TRP A 26 -8.87 5.16 -9.50
C TRP A 26 -9.21 4.01 -8.57
N GLN A 27 -10.09 3.10 -9.01
CA GLN A 27 -10.48 1.97 -8.20
C GLN A 27 -9.31 1.02 -7.91
N GLU A 28 -8.38 0.85 -8.84
CA GLU A 28 -7.17 0.06 -8.61
C GLU A 28 -6.22 0.74 -7.63
N LEU A 29 -5.98 2.04 -7.81
CA LEU A 29 -5.08 2.80 -6.95
C LEU A 29 -5.45 2.67 -5.46
N VAL A 30 -6.74 2.69 -5.14
CA VAL A 30 -7.23 2.76 -3.76
C VAL A 30 -7.80 1.45 -3.22
N ASN A 31 -7.77 0.37 -4.00
CA ASN A 31 -8.30 -0.92 -3.55
C ASN A 31 -7.24 -1.74 -2.83
N GLU A 32 -7.53 -2.13 -1.61
CA GLU A 32 -6.68 -2.94 -0.74
C GLU A 32 -6.28 -4.31 -1.35
N LYS A 33 -7.01 -4.78 -2.39
CA LYS A 33 -6.73 -6.05 -3.09
C LYS A 33 -5.86 -5.89 -4.33
N THR A 34 -5.49 -4.68 -4.66
CA THR A 34 -4.65 -4.40 -5.82
C THR A 34 -3.19 -4.62 -5.44
N LEU A 35 -2.40 -5.17 -6.35
CA LEU A 35 -0.98 -5.38 -6.14
C LEU A 35 -0.25 -4.04 -6.01
N ASP A 36 0.78 -3.99 -5.18
CA ASP A 36 1.56 -2.81 -4.83
C ASP A 36 1.92 -1.91 -6.03
N ILE A 37 2.30 -2.49 -7.15
CA ILE A 37 2.69 -1.73 -8.35
C ILE A 37 1.57 -0.87 -8.96
N TYR A 38 0.32 -1.15 -8.64
CA TYR A 38 -0.85 -0.39 -9.10
C TYR A 38 -1.53 0.42 -7.98
N GLN A 39 -1.07 0.32 -6.75
CA GLN A 39 -1.54 1.16 -5.67
C GLN A 39 -0.97 2.57 -5.77
N TYR A 40 -1.63 3.52 -5.12
CA TYR A 40 -1.12 4.88 -5.08
C TYR A 40 0.21 4.96 -4.31
N ARG A 41 1.04 5.91 -4.68
CA ARG A 41 2.34 6.14 -4.04
C ARG A 41 2.14 6.62 -2.61
N ILE A 42 3.06 6.27 -1.72
CA ILE A 42 3.03 6.74 -0.33
C ILE A 42 3.23 8.27 -0.27
N LEU A 43 4.10 8.81 -1.12
CA LEU A 43 4.45 10.22 -1.12
C LEU A 43 4.12 10.91 -2.44
N THR A 44 3.57 12.12 -2.31
CA THR A 44 3.54 13.15 -3.33
C THR A 44 4.74 14.08 -3.16
N SER A 45 4.95 15.04 -4.06
CA SER A 45 5.98 16.07 -3.87
C SER A 45 5.76 16.89 -2.60
N LEU A 46 4.51 17.21 -2.27
CA LEU A 46 4.20 17.98 -1.06
C LEU A 46 4.50 17.16 0.20
N SER A 47 3.96 15.95 0.30
CA SER A 47 4.16 15.10 1.48
C SER A 47 5.61 14.64 1.65
N ALA A 48 6.38 14.47 0.55
CA ALA A 48 7.81 14.20 0.63
C ALA A 48 8.61 15.38 1.21
N LEU A 49 8.25 16.60 0.86
CA LEU A 49 8.86 17.81 1.44
C LEU A 49 8.49 17.97 2.91
N GLU A 50 7.26 17.68 3.30
CA GLU A 50 6.80 17.70 4.70
C GLU A 50 7.54 16.66 5.53
N GLU A 51 7.68 15.44 5.03
CA GLU A 51 8.47 14.39 5.67
C GLU A 51 9.95 14.79 5.83
N LEU A 52 10.57 15.30 4.77
CA LEU A 52 11.96 15.78 4.84
C LEU A 52 12.14 16.90 5.87
N SER A 53 11.19 17.84 5.91
CA SER A 53 11.18 18.92 6.91
C SER A 53 11.13 18.37 8.34
N GLU A 54 10.28 17.40 8.59
CA GLU A 54 10.16 16.75 9.90
C GLU A 54 11.42 15.97 10.28
N VAL A 55 11.98 15.18 9.35
CA VAL A 55 13.21 14.42 9.59
C VAL A 55 14.39 15.35 9.88
N LEU A 56 14.52 16.46 9.14
CA LEU A 56 15.54 17.48 9.42
C LEU A 56 15.38 18.08 10.82
N ARG A 57 14.16 18.45 11.23
CA ARG A 57 13.90 18.98 12.59
C ARG A 57 14.25 17.97 13.67
N LYS A 58 13.81 16.71 13.53
CA LYS A 58 14.11 15.63 14.50
C LYS A 58 15.61 15.34 14.59
N THR A 59 16.34 15.44 13.47
CA THR A 59 17.81 15.30 13.45
C THR A 59 18.50 16.48 14.15
N LEU A 60 18.09 17.70 13.87
CA LEU A 60 18.66 18.91 14.48
C LEU A 60 18.36 19.02 15.99
N THR A 61 17.26 18.45 16.44
CA THR A 61 16.91 18.39 17.87
C THR A 61 17.51 17.17 18.60
N GLY A 62 18.28 16.33 17.91
CA GLY A 62 18.94 15.16 18.48
C GLY A 62 18.03 13.94 18.70
N VAL A 63 16.77 13.97 18.22
CA VAL A 63 15.87 12.80 18.26
C VAL A 63 16.39 11.70 17.34
N PHE A 64 16.89 12.06 16.17
CA PHE A 64 17.59 11.14 15.28
C PHE A 64 19.10 11.40 15.35
N ILE A 65 19.86 10.38 15.75
CA ILE A 65 21.31 10.47 15.88
C ILE A 65 22.01 10.23 14.54
N ASN A 66 21.38 9.43 13.65
CA ASN A 66 21.98 9.02 12.39
C ASN A 66 21.43 9.83 11.21
N ASP A 67 22.34 10.39 10.41
CA ASP A 67 22.01 11.14 9.17
C ASP A 67 21.43 10.27 8.04
N ALA A 68 21.42 8.94 8.17
CA ALA A 68 20.87 8.03 7.15
C ALA A 68 19.39 8.32 6.84
N ASN A 69 18.61 8.76 7.84
CA ASN A 69 17.22 9.17 7.64
C ASN A 69 17.11 10.42 6.76
N VAL A 70 17.97 11.42 7.02
CA VAL A 70 18.01 12.65 6.21
C VAL A 70 18.40 12.33 4.77
N GLU A 71 19.40 11.46 4.60
CA GLU A 71 19.90 11.11 3.27
C GLU A 71 18.85 10.41 2.42
N ALA A 72 18.22 9.37 2.95
CA ALA A 72 17.16 8.63 2.25
C ALA A 72 15.97 9.55 1.88
N CYS A 73 15.48 10.35 2.83
CA CYS A 73 14.40 11.30 2.55
C CYS A 73 14.78 12.36 1.51
N ARG A 74 16.03 12.85 1.55
CA ARG A 74 16.55 13.82 0.59
C ARG A 74 16.59 13.27 -0.84
N GLU A 75 17.14 12.08 -1.00
CA GLU A 75 17.25 11.42 -2.30
C GLU A 75 15.88 11.10 -2.89
N GLU A 76 14.99 10.53 -2.08
CA GLU A 76 13.62 10.23 -2.51
C GLU A 76 12.85 11.51 -2.86
N THR A 77 12.96 12.57 -2.04
CA THR A 77 12.34 13.88 -2.33
C THR A 77 12.84 14.44 -3.65
N LEU A 78 14.16 14.40 -3.89
CA LEU A 78 14.73 14.84 -5.16
C LEU A 78 14.19 14.03 -6.35
N PHE A 79 14.11 12.71 -6.21
CA PHE A 79 13.55 11.82 -7.23
C PHE A 79 12.09 12.17 -7.53
N ILE A 80 11.25 12.32 -6.50
CA ILE A 80 9.83 12.66 -6.64
C ILE A 80 9.66 14.01 -7.32
N LEU A 81 10.36 15.06 -6.85
CA LEU A 81 10.32 16.39 -7.45
C LEU A 81 10.74 16.40 -8.94
N ASN A 82 11.68 15.53 -9.33
CA ASN A 82 12.12 15.43 -10.73
C ASN A 82 11.10 14.72 -11.63
N THR A 83 10.21 13.93 -11.08
CA THR A 83 9.21 13.15 -11.84
C THR A 83 7.80 13.74 -11.76
N ASP A 84 7.59 14.81 -10.99
CA ASP A 84 6.27 15.42 -10.79
C ASP A 84 5.99 16.50 -11.84
N ALA A 85 5.04 16.21 -12.74
CA ALA A 85 4.61 17.13 -13.79
C ALA A 85 3.94 18.41 -13.24
N ILE A 86 3.32 18.35 -12.05
CA ILE A 86 2.72 19.51 -11.39
C ILE A 86 3.81 20.49 -10.98
N MET A 87 4.91 19.98 -10.41
CA MET A 87 6.06 20.79 -10.02
C MET A 87 6.71 21.46 -11.22
N GLU A 88 6.88 20.73 -12.32
CA GLU A 88 7.45 21.31 -13.55
C GLU A 88 6.53 22.35 -14.17
N LYS A 89 5.22 22.14 -14.16
CA LYS A 89 4.25 23.04 -14.80
C LYS A 89 3.98 24.31 -14.01
N TYR A 90 3.77 24.20 -12.69
CA TYR A 90 3.26 25.30 -11.88
C TYR A 90 4.31 25.94 -10.96
N TYR A 91 5.38 25.20 -10.59
CA TYR A 91 6.31 25.62 -9.54
C TYR A 91 7.78 25.55 -9.94
N LYS A 92 8.08 25.43 -11.24
CA LYS A 92 9.44 25.26 -11.78
C LYS A 92 10.47 26.21 -11.18
N GLY A 93 10.15 27.50 -11.08
CA GLY A 93 11.08 28.52 -10.57
C GLY A 93 11.46 28.34 -9.10
N VAL A 94 10.49 27.95 -8.27
CA VAL A 94 10.68 27.73 -6.83
C VAL A 94 11.42 26.42 -6.59
N VAL A 95 11.03 25.37 -7.30
CA VAL A 95 11.52 24.00 -7.09
C VAL A 95 12.94 23.80 -7.62
N ASN A 96 13.33 24.42 -8.74
CA ASN A 96 14.67 24.24 -9.31
C ASN A 96 15.80 24.66 -8.36
N ARG A 97 15.63 25.72 -7.57
CA ARG A 97 16.61 26.11 -6.55
C ARG A 97 16.74 25.05 -5.47
N LEU A 98 15.62 24.49 -5.02
CA LEU A 98 15.63 23.43 -4.02
C LEU A 98 16.24 22.13 -4.57
N LYS A 99 15.93 21.73 -5.80
CA LYS A 99 16.54 20.55 -6.46
C LYS A 99 18.07 20.64 -6.48
N PHE A 100 18.63 21.83 -6.74
CA PHE A 100 20.07 22.04 -6.67
C PHE A 100 20.61 21.80 -5.26
N SER A 101 19.95 22.29 -4.22
CA SER A 101 20.35 22.07 -2.83
C SER A 101 20.19 20.61 -2.38
N LEU A 102 19.16 19.93 -2.87
CA LEU A 102 18.96 18.49 -2.64
C LEU A 102 19.98 17.62 -3.38
N GLY A 103 20.68 18.14 -4.40
CA GLY A 103 21.72 17.41 -5.12
C GLY A 103 22.97 17.09 -4.29
N SER A 104 23.14 17.73 -3.13
CA SER A 104 24.29 17.51 -2.24
C SER A 104 23.85 17.14 -0.83
N ARG A 105 24.61 16.24 -0.19
CA ARG A 105 24.37 15.79 1.18
C ARG A 105 24.76 16.90 2.18
N PRO A 106 23.86 17.34 3.10
CA PRO A 106 24.20 18.28 4.16
C PRO A 106 25.06 17.57 5.22
N LYS A 107 26.28 18.09 5.46
CA LYS A 107 27.26 17.48 6.38
C LYS A 107 27.27 18.13 7.76
N THR A 108 26.84 19.39 7.84
CA THR A 108 26.86 20.18 9.07
C THR A 108 25.45 20.58 9.48
N ASP A 109 25.25 20.90 10.76
CA ASP A 109 23.96 21.38 11.24
C ASP A 109 23.57 22.72 10.59
N ALA A 110 24.54 23.57 10.28
CA ALA A 110 24.28 24.79 9.54
C ALA A 110 23.73 24.55 8.13
N GLU A 111 24.23 23.53 7.44
CA GLU A 111 23.70 23.09 6.12
C GLU A 111 22.31 22.47 6.25
N LYS A 112 22.08 21.65 7.30
CA LYS A 112 20.76 21.09 7.60
C LYS A 112 19.73 22.20 7.91
N HIS A 113 20.10 23.20 8.70
CA HIS A 113 19.25 24.37 8.95
C HIS A 113 18.92 25.16 7.67
N ARG A 114 19.93 25.37 6.80
CA ARG A 114 19.71 26.02 5.50
C ARG A 114 18.74 25.20 4.63
N LEU A 115 18.93 23.89 4.54
CA LEU A 115 18.05 23.01 3.78
C LEU A 115 16.63 23.03 4.35
N LEU A 116 16.48 22.94 5.67
CA LEU A 116 15.17 23.02 6.34
C LEU A 116 14.45 24.34 6.01
N ALA A 117 15.15 25.47 6.03
CA ALA A 117 14.55 26.75 5.67
C ALA A 117 14.07 26.78 4.21
N GLN A 118 14.86 26.22 3.28
CA GLN A 118 14.49 26.15 1.86
C GLN A 118 13.30 25.22 1.65
N VAL A 119 13.28 24.03 2.28
CA VAL A 119 12.17 23.08 2.22
C VAL A 119 10.90 23.73 2.77
N SER A 120 10.97 24.37 3.94
CA SER A 120 9.83 25.07 4.55
C SER A 120 9.29 26.20 3.67
N TYR A 121 10.18 26.96 3.02
CA TYR A 121 9.77 27.99 2.06
C TYR A 121 8.99 27.38 0.89
N VAL A 122 9.52 26.30 0.27
CA VAL A 122 8.84 25.64 -0.85
C VAL A 122 7.50 25.06 -0.43
N ILE A 123 7.40 24.42 0.75
CA ILE A 123 6.11 23.91 1.29
C ILE A 123 5.08 25.06 1.36
N ASN A 124 5.45 26.20 1.91
CA ASN A 124 4.54 27.34 2.04
C ASN A 124 4.06 27.89 0.69
N GLU A 125 4.91 27.86 -0.32
CA GLU A 125 4.56 28.32 -1.67
C GLU A 125 3.62 27.36 -2.41
N ILE A 126 3.78 26.03 -2.21
CA ILE A 126 3.05 25.04 -3.00
C ILE A 126 1.78 24.53 -2.32
N SER A 127 1.77 24.42 -0.97
CA SER A 127 0.67 23.81 -0.23
C SER A 127 -0.71 24.45 -0.47
N PRO A 128 -0.85 25.77 -0.73
CA PRO A 128 -2.16 26.36 -0.95
C PRO A 128 -2.89 25.89 -2.23
N SER A 129 -2.14 25.45 -3.24
CA SER A 129 -2.71 25.18 -4.57
C SER A 129 -2.27 23.86 -5.21
N TYR A 130 -1.35 23.10 -4.59
CA TYR A 130 -0.85 21.84 -5.16
C TYR A 130 -1.95 20.83 -5.45
N GLU A 131 -2.81 20.55 -4.47
CA GLU A 131 -3.92 19.60 -4.62
C GLU A 131 -4.93 20.05 -5.68
N LYS A 132 -5.31 21.34 -5.64
CA LYS A 132 -6.24 21.91 -6.63
C LYS A 132 -5.67 21.80 -8.04
N ASN A 133 -4.38 22.08 -8.22
CA ASN A 133 -3.71 21.94 -9.51
C ASN A 133 -3.71 20.47 -9.97
N ALA A 134 -3.46 19.51 -9.05
CA ALA A 134 -3.50 18.09 -9.37
C ALA A 134 -4.90 17.64 -9.84
N VAL A 135 -5.97 18.05 -9.15
CA VAL A 135 -7.35 17.73 -9.51
C VAL A 135 -7.74 18.40 -10.85
N THR A 136 -7.28 19.63 -11.09
CA THR A 136 -7.51 20.33 -12.35
C THR A 136 -6.84 19.61 -13.52
N GLU A 137 -5.58 19.17 -13.35
CA GLU A 137 -4.87 18.43 -14.40
C GLU A 137 -5.47 17.04 -14.62
N LEU A 138 -5.97 16.39 -13.57
CA LEU A 138 -6.71 15.13 -13.70
C LEU A 138 -7.97 15.33 -14.57
N LYS A 139 -8.77 16.39 -14.30
CA LYS A 139 -9.93 16.73 -15.16
C LYS A 139 -9.55 16.91 -16.62
N ASN A 140 -8.48 17.69 -16.86
CA ASN A 140 -7.99 17.95 -18.20
C ASN A 140 -7.54 16.67 -18.90
N SER A 141 -6.84 15.78 -18.20
CA SER A 141 -6.35 14.50 -18.75
C SER A 141 -7.48 13.56 -19.14
N ILE A 142 -8.56 13.53 -18.35
CA ILE A 142 -9.79 12.77 -18.68
C ILE A 142 -10.44 13.33 -19.97
N LEU A 143 -10.55 14.65 -20.07
CA LEU A 143 -11.12 15.29 -21.26
C LEU A 143 -10.27 15.07 -22.52
N MET A 144 -8.95 14.98 -22.38
CA MET A 144 -8.01 14.69 -23.46
C MET A 144 -7.90 13.19 -23.77
N GLY A 145 -8.37 12.31 -22.91
CA GLY A 145 -8.27 10.85 -23.05
C GLY A 145 -6.84 10.30 -22.90
N SER A 146 -5.93 11.04 -22.22
CA SER A 146 -4.55 10.60 -22.00
C SER A 146 -4.47 9.65 -20.82
N ILE A 147 -4.46 8.34 -21.06
CA ILE A 147 -4.43 7.31 -19.99
C ILE A 147 -3.19 7.46 -19.10
N LYS A 148 -2.04 7.75 -19.69
CA LYS A 148 -0.79 8.00 -18.96
C LYS A 148 -0.93 9.15 -17.94
N ASP A 149 -1.53 10.25 -18.37
CA ASP A 149 -1.70 11.43 -17.52
C ASP A 149 -2.82 11.21 -16.51
N ILE A 150 -3.90 10.50 -16.88
CA ILE A 150 -4.95 10.07 -15.94
C ILE A 150 -4.33 9.21 -14.82
N GLU A 151 -3.49 8.24 -15.14
CA GLU A 151 -2.79 7.39 -14.16
C GLU A 151 -1.91 8.24 -13.23
N PHE A 152 -1.09 9.14 -13.79
CA PHE A 152 -0.20 9.99 -13.03
C PHE A 152 -0.95 10.91 -12.07
N TYR A 153 -1.93 11.68 -12.56
CA TYR A 153 -2.64 12.65 -11.73
C TYR A 153 -3.62 11.98 -10.76
N SER A 154 -4.25 10.86 -11.14
CA SER A 154 -5.04 10.06 -10.20
C SER A 154 -4.19 9.57 -9.02
N ASN A 155 -2.97 9.13 -9.31
CA ASN A 155 -2.02 8.69 -8.28
C ASN A 155 -1.66 9.84 -7.32
N VAL A 156 -1.34 11.03 -7.85
CA VAL A 156 -1.03 12.21 -7.02
C VAL A 156 -2.22 12.60 -6.14
N VAL A 157 -3.43 12.66 -6.71
CA VAL A 157 -4.64 13.05 -5.96
C VAL A 157 -4.98 12.04 -4.89
N ALA A 158 -4.95 10.73 -5.19
CA ALA A 158 -5.24 9.68 -4.22
C ALA A 158 -4.19 9.63 -3.10
N SER A 159 -2.89 9.75 -3.44
CA SER A 159 -1.80 9.78 -2.47
C SER A 159 -1.93 10.97 -1.50
N GLN A 160 -2.23 12.15 -2.03
CA GLN A 160 -2.37 13.34 -1.20
C GLN A 160 -3.61 13.27 -0.31
N ALA A 161 -4.73 12.77 -0.82
CA ALA A 161 -5.93 12.56 -0.02
C ALA A 161 -5.70 11.56 1.12
N ALA A 162 -5.00 10.45 0.86
CA ALA A 162 -4.62 9.49 1.89
C ALA A 162 -3.67 10.10 2.94
N HIS A 163 -2.70 10.91 2.51
CA HIS A 163 -1.83 11.65 3.41
C HIS A 163 -2.60 12.63 4.31
N ASN A 164 -3.64 13.26 3.78
CA ASN A 164 -4.53 14.15 4.55
C ASN A 164 -5.43 13.40 5.55
N GLY A 165 -5.53 12.07 5.46
CA GLY A 165 -6.28 11.22 6.39
C GLY A 165 -7.56 10.61 5.84
N TRP A 166 -7.79 10.64 4.52
CA TRP A 166 -8.85 9.88 3.87
C TRP A 166 -8.54 8.39 3.92
N SER A 167 -9.55 7.57 4.22
CA SER A 167 -9.41 6.12 4.08
C SER A 167 -9.51 5.69 2.62
N SER A 168 -8.80 4.61 2.23
CA SER A 168 -8.89 4.04 0.88
C SER A 168 -10.33 3.67 0.51
N ARG A 169 -11.13 3.20 1.47
CA ARG A 169 -12.55 2.86 1.24
C ARG A 169 -13.41 4.08 0.93
N ALA A 170 -13.17 5.19 1.62
CA ALA A 170 -13.89 6.43 1.32
C ALA A 170 -13.49 6.98 -0.06
N LEU A 171 -12.23 6.86 -0.45
CA LEU A 171 -11.77 7.21 -1.80
C LEU A 171 -12.46 6.36 -2.89
N ILE A 172 -12.71 5.06 -2.63
CA ILE A 172 -13.55 4.23 -3.51
C ILE A 172 -14.99 4.75 -3.57
N ASP A 173 -15.56 5.10 -2.42
CA ASP A 173 -16.95 5.58 -2.33
C ASP A 173 -17.18 6.88 -3.12
N LEU A 174 -16.15 7.71 -3.37
CA LEU A 174 -16.24 8.90 -4.22
C LEU A 174 -16.62 8.57 -5.67
N LEU A 175 -16.30 7.38 -6.16
CA LEU A 175 -16.69 6.94 -7.50
C LEU A 175 -18.21 6.86 -7.71
N ARG A 176 -19.01 6.90 -6.64
CA ARG A 176 -20.47 6.95 -6.74
C ARG A 176 -20.97 8.16 -7.51
N PHE A 177 -20.29 9.31 -7.41
CA PHE A 177 -20.68 10.53 -8.11
C PHE A 177 -20.73 10.34 -9.63
N PHE A 178 -19.86 9.47 -10.17
CA PHE A 178 -19.79 9.18 -11.61
C PHE A 178 -20.80 8.11 -12.09
N ARG A 179 -21.69 7.66 -11.20
CA ARG A 179 -22.82 6.77 -11.54
C ARG A 179 -24.17 7.47 -11.44
N GLU A 180 -24.18 8.72 -11.00
CA GLU A 180 -25.39 9.52 -10.93
C GLU A 180 -25.82 9.96 -12.34
N ASP A 181 -27.13 10.04 -12.57
CA ASP A 181 -27.68 10.55 -13.84
C ASP A 181 -27.59 12.08 -13.86
N LYS A 182 -26.38 12.58 -14.09
CA LYS A 182 -26.01 14.00 -14.13
C LYS A 182 -25.02 14.25 -15.25
N GLU A 183 -24.92 15.51 -15.69
CA GLU A 183 -23.90 15.94 -16.64
C GLU A 183 -22.49 15.82 -16.04
N TYR A 184 -21.49 15.61 -16.90
CA TYR A 184 -20.10 15.42 -16.49
C TYR A 184 -19.57 16.50 -15.54
N ASP A 185 -19.83 17.78 -15.85
CA ASP A 185 -19.33 18.88 -15.02
C ASP A 185 -19.98 18.88 -13.63
N GLU A 186 -21.24 18.48 -13.48
CA GLU A 186 -21.89 18.33 -12.19
C GLU A 186 -21.30 17.16 -11.39
N GLN A 187 -21.10 15.99 -12.05
CA GLN A 187 -20.45 14.83 -11.44
C GLN A 187 -19.04 15.19 -10.96
N TRP A 188 -18.28 15.89 -11.83
CA TRP A 188 -16.92 16.30 -11.50
C TRP A 188 -16.85 17.30 -10.36
N ASN A 189 -17.75 18.29 -10.33
CA ASN A 189 -17.78 19.28 -9.27
C ASN A 189 -18.05 18.63 -7.91
N LEU A 190 -18.93 17.63 -7.83
CA LEU A 190 -19.19 16.86 -6.61
C LEU A 190 -17.93 16.10 -6.14
N PHE A 191 -17.21 15.49 -7.08
CA PHE A 191 -15.95 14.80 -6.78
C PHE A 191 -14.88 15.79 -6.30
N GLU A 192 -14.70 16.91 -7.02
CA GLU A 192 -13.71 17.94 -6.71
C GLU A 192 -13.98 18.58 -5.34
N GLU A 193 -15.24 18.95 -5.05
CA GLU A 193 -15.65 19.51 -3.76
C GLU A 193 -15.35 18.53 -2.62
N ALA A 194 -15.70 17.26 -2.81
CA ALA A 194 -15.46 16.23 -1.80
C ALA A 194 -13.95 16.01 -1.55
N ILE A 195 -13.14 15.81 -2.60
CA ILE A 195 -11.72 15.46 -2.46
C ILE A 195 -10.86 16.63 -1.96
N LEU A 196 -11.22 17.88 -2.30
CA LEU A 196 -10.52 19.08 -1.84
C LEU A 196 -11.00 19.58 -0.48
N SER A 197 -12.03 18.97 0.11
CA SER A 197 -12.48 19.33 1.46
C SER A 197 -11.38 19.06 2.47
N ARG A 198 -10.98 20.10 3.20
CA ARG A 198 -9.98 20.01 4.30
C ARG A 198 -10.63 19.98 5.67
N GLU A 199 -11.93 20.09 5.73
CA GLU A 199 -12.66 20.11 6.99
C GLU A 199 -13.01 18.68 7.43
N LYS A 200 -12.54 18.32 8.62
CA LYS A 200 -12.98 17.10 9.30
C LYS A 200 -14.41 17.33 9.82
N ASN A 201 -15.30 16.41 9.52
CA ASN A 201 -16.66 16.42 10.02
C ASN A 201 -16.75 15.71 11.38
N ILE A 202 -17.78 16.06 12.14
CA ILE A 202 -18.14 15.34 13.36
C ILE A 202 -18.82 14.03 12.95
N HIS A 203 -18.36 12.94 13.55
CA HIS A 203 -18.94 11.62 13.36
C HIS A 203 -19.37 11.06 14.72
N ASP A 204 -20.59 10.52 14.75
CA ASP A 204 -21.11 9.75 15.87
C ASP A 204 -20.83 8.27 15.60
N VAL A 205 -20.07 7.62 16.47
CA VAL A 205 -19.66 6.23 16.29
C VAL A 205 -20.20 5.37 17.41
N LEU A 206 -20.97 4.36 17.04
CA LEU A 206 -21.59 3.39 17.95
C LEU A 206 -20.84 2.08 17.83
N ILE A 207 -20.23 1.59 18.91
CA ILE A 207 -19.45 0.35 18.92
C ILE A 207 -20.08 -0.64 19.87
N HIS A 208 -20.46 -1.80 19.34
CA HIS A 208 -21.03 -2.88 20.15
C HIS A 208 -20.05 -3.31 21.24
N ILE A 209 -20.54 -3.44 22.47
CA ILE A 209 -19.76 -3.90 23.61
C ILE A 209 -19.71 -5.43 23.62
N PRO A 210 -18.52 -6.06 23.48
CA PRO A 210 -18.38 -7.52 23.48
C PRO A 210 -18.32 -8.06 24.92
N PHE A 211 -19.45 -8.15 25.59
CA PHE A 211 -19.48 -8.83 26.86
C PHE A 211 -19.31 -10.33 26.68
N ARG A 212 -18.22 -10.90 27.16
CA ARG A 212 -17.98 -12.35 27.17
C ARG A 212 -18.99 -13.12 28.04
N ASN A 213 -19.57 -12.44 29.05
CA ASN A 213 -20.65 -12.97 29.90
C ASN A 213 -21.70 -11.89 30.11
N GLN A 214 -22.91 -12.08 29.65
CA GLN A 214 -24.05 -11.18 29.89
C GLN A 214 -24.27 -10.86 31.38
N ARG A 215 -23.85 -11.77 32.29
CA ARG A 215 -23.91 -11.57 33.73
C ARG A 215 -23.05 -10.40 34.26
N ASN A 216 -21.97 -10.03 33.56
CA ASN A 216 -21.12 -8.90 33.94
C ASN A 216 -21.58 -7.55 33.32
N SER A 217 -22.51 -7.58 32.35
CA SER A 217 -23.00 -6.37 31.72
C SER A 217 -23.92 -5.51 32.61
N ASP A 218 -24.52 -6.15 33.62
CA ASP A 218 -25.41 -5.48 34.58
C ASP A 218 -24.71 -5.11 35.89
N ASN A 219 -23.35 -5.31 35.96
CA ASN A 219 -22.61 -4.90 37.13
C ASN A 219 -22.49 -3.37 37.14
N SER A 220 -23.23 -2.73 38.04
CA SER A 220 -23.21 -1.29 38.26
C SER A 220 -21.80 -0.73 38.43
N ASP A 221 -20.90 -1.53 38.99
CA ASP A 221 -19.52 -1.16 39.23
C ASP A 221 -18.70 -1.06 37.93
N THR A 222 -18.87 -2.00 37.00
CA THR A 222 -18.21 -1.94 35.67
C THR A 222 -18.70 -0.75 34.86
N LEU A 223 -20.00 -0.49 34.83
CA LEU A 223 -20.57 0.66 34.12
C LEU A 223 -20.09 1.98 34.74
N SER A 224 -20.01 2.05 36.07
CA SER A 224 -19.48 3.21 36.80
C SER A 224 -18.01 3.46 36.43
N VAL A 225 -17.19 2.40 36.37
CA VAL A 225 -15.80 2.52 35.93
C VAL A 225 -15.70 3.03 34.49
N LEU A 226 -16.48 2.49 33.56
CA LEU A 226 -16.49 2.92 32.15
C LEU A 226 -16.90 4.39 32.01
N SER A 227 -17.93 4.81 32.74
CA SER A 227 -18.38 6.21 32.75
C SER A 227 -17.31 7.14 33.32
N ASN A 228 -16.61 6.73 34.41
CA ASN A 228 -15.51 7.49 34.99
C ASN A 228 -14.31 7.61 34.03
N LEU A 229 -14.16 6.69 33.09
CA LEU A 229 -13.19 6.76 32.00
C LEU A 229 -13.64 7.62 30.82
N GLY A 230 -14.84 8.22 30.90
CA GLY A 230 -15.42 8.99 29.81
C GLY A 230 -15.93 8.14 28.64
N LEU A 231 -16.25 6.87 28.90
CA LEU A 231 -16.89 5.97 27.95
C LEU A 231 -18.38 5.89 28.22
N ASP A 232 -19.16 6.58 27.42
CA ASP A 232 -20.62 6.55 27.52
C ASP A 232 -21.17 5.25 26.96
N VAL A 233 -21.99 4.57 27.77
CA VAL A 233 -22.64 3.30 27.43
C VAL A 233 -24.14 3.54 27.26
N TYR A 234 -24.61 3.20 26.06
CA TYR A 234 -26.02 3.37 25.67
C TYR A 234 -26.71 2.03 25.49
N THR A 235 -28.01 2.01 25.84
CA THR A 235 -28.91 0.91 25.48
C THR A 235 -29.44 1.11 24.07
N TYR A 236 -30.01 0.03 23.49
CA TYR A 236 -30.68 0.09 22.20
C TYR A 236 -31.78 1.16 22.14
N GLU A 237 -32.63 1.24 23.20
CA GLU A 237 -33.75 2.17 23.25
C GLU A 237 -33.28 3.63 23.25
N GLN A 238 -32.23 3.95 24.01
CA GLN A 238 -31.61 5.27 24.01
C GLN A 238 -31.10 5.66 22.63
N LEU A 239 -30.34 4.75 21.97
CA LEU A 239 -29.82 5.02 20.65
C LEU A 239 -30.91 5.16 19.58
N VAL A 240 -31.94 4.33 19.62
CA VAL A 240 -33.09 4.46 18.69
C VAL A 240 -33.83 5.80 18.88
N GLN A 241 -33.88 6.32 20.10
CA GLN A 241 -34.46 7.64 20.38
C GLN A 241 -33.56 8.76 19.87
N ASP A 242 -32.27 8.75 20.24
CA ASP A 242 -31.31 9.81 19.92
C ASP A 242 -31.02 9.90 18.41
N PHE A 243 -30.96 8.77 17.74
CA PHE A 243 -30.69 8.66 16.28
C PHE A 243 -31.96 8.36 15.46
N SER A 244 -33.15 8.73 15.98
CA SER A 244 -34.44 8.52 15.31
C SER A 244 -34.57 9.17 13.93
N TYR A 245 -33.70 10.13 13.61
CA TYR A 245 -33.60 10.77 12.30
C TYR A 245 -33.02 9.84 11.22
N LEU A 246 -32.37 8.72 11.57
CA LEU A 246 -31.92 7.68 10.65
C LEU A 246 -33.04 6.65 10.47
N LYS A 247 -33.58 6.56 9.25
CA LYS A 247 -34.76 5.70 8.94
C LYS A 247 -34.52 4.22 9.22
N ASP A 248 -33.27 3.78 9.14
CA ASP A 248 -32.86 2.38 9.26
C ASP A 248 -32.11 2.05 10.57
N ILE A 249 -32.04 2.99 11.53
CA ILE A 249 -31.29 2.80 12.78
C ILE A 249 -31.66 1.50 13.51
N ARG A 250 -32.93 1.11 13.47
CA ARG A 250 -33.41 -0.11 14.12
C ARG A 250 -32.84 -1.40 13.48
N SER A 251 -32.53 -1.36 12.19
CA SER A 251 -31.93 -2.49 11.48
C SER A 251 -30.42 -2.55 11.63
N LEU A 252 -29.78 -1.42 11.99
CA LEU A 252 -28.33 -1.31 12.18
C LEU A 252 -27.89 -1.79 13.57
N LEU A 253 -28.78 -1.75 14.55
CA LEU A 253 -28.51 -2.06 15.95
C LEU A 253 -29.19 -3.37 16.37
N ASN A 254 -28.61 -4.05 17.36
CA ASN A 254 -29.20 -5.22 17.98
C ASN A 254 -29.80 -4.86 19.34
N ALA A 255 -31.10 -5.17 19.53
CA ALA A 255 -31.86 -4.81 20.72
C ALA A 255 -31.33 -5.44 22.03
N GLU A 256 -30.62 -6.57 21.95
CA GLU A 256 -30.06 -7.26 23.12
C GLU A 256 -28.68 -6.74 23.53
N LYS A 257 -28.15 -5.75 22.82
CA LYS A 257 -26.76 -5.29 23.00
C LYS A 257 -26.70 -3.87 23.54
N ARG A 258 -25.58 -3.57 24.19
CA ARG A 258 -25.19 -2.22 24.58
C ARG A 258 -24.05 -1.73 23.67
N TYR A 259 -23.89 -0.42 23.63
CA TYR A 259 -22.96 0.23 22.71
C TYR A 259 -22.16 1.31 23.43
N PHE A 260 -20.88 1.42 23.13
CA PHE A 260 -20.14 2.62 23.38
C PHE A 260 -20.55 3.68 22.35
N TYR A 261 -20.76 4.87 22.81
CA TYR A 261 -20.95 6.05 21.98
C TYR A 261 -19.70 6.93 22.04
N VAL A 262 -19.13 7.25 20.88
CA VAL A 262 -17.95 8.10 20.79
C VAL A 262 -18.12 9.09 19.65
N GLN A 263 -17.89 10.37 19.96
CA GLN A 263 -17.84 11.41 18.95
C GLN A 263 -16.39 11.69 18.55
N VAL A 264 -16.11 11.74 17.24
CA VAL A 264 -14.79 11.97 16.68
C VAL A 264 -14.84 12.91 15.49
N TYR A 265 -13.71 13.61 15.22
CA TYR A 265 -13.51 14.41 14.03
C TYR A 265 -12.72 13.62 13.01
N ALA A 266 -13.29 13.37 11.82
CA ALA A 266 -12.67 12.62 10.76
C ALA A 266 -13.12 13.10 9.37
N PHE A 267 -12.39 12.74 8.32
CA PHE A 267 -12.79 13.04 6.95
C PHE A 267 -13.94 12.15 6.47
N ASP A 268 -13.97 10.90 6.94
CA ASP A 268 -14.95 9.91 6.50
C ASP A 268 -15.36 8.93 7.62
N VAL A 269 -16.43 8.17 7.36
CA VAL A 269 -16.99 7.22 8.33
C VAL A 269 -16.05 6.06 8.69
N TYR A 270 -15.11 5.70 7.83
CA TYR A 270 -14.16 4.63 8.11
C TYR A 270 -13.02 5.13 8.99
N SER A 271 -12.44 6.30 8.66
CA SER A 271 -11.46 6.98 9.52
C SER A 271 -12.02 7.28 10.90
N ALA A 272 -13.31 7.66 10.97
CA ALA A 272 -14.02 7.87 12.22
C ALA A 272 -14.12 6.58 13.05
N ALA A 273 -14.47 5.45 12.42
CA ALA A 273 -14.53 4.15 13.08
C ALA A 273 -13.16 3.73 13.65
N HIS A 274 -12.08 3.93 12.89
CA HIS A 274 -10.71 3.68 13.37
C HIS A 274 -10.38 4.51 14.60
N SER A 275 -10.59 5.83 14.54
CA SER A 275 -10.31 6.75 15.65
C SER A 275 -11.14 6.42 16.91
N ALA A 276 -12.40 6.02 16.73
CA ALA A 276 -13.28 5.66 17.84
C ALA A 276 -12.86 4.34 18.51
N ILE A 277 -12.57 3.28 17.75
CA ILE A 277 -12.05 2.01 18.32
C ILE A 277 -10.78 2.26 19.12
N ARG A 278 -9.86 3.06 18.56
CA ARG A 278 -8.62 3.40 19.23
C ARG A 278 -8.86 4.09 20.55
N LYS A 279 -9.67 5.17 20.55
CA LYS A 279 -10.02 5.91 21.78
C LYS A 279 -10.60 5.00 22.86
N ILE A 280 -11.50 4.08 22.49
CA ILE A 280 -12.09 3.11 23.41
C ILE A 280 -11.00 2.14 23.92
N SER A 281 -10.19 1.63 23.02
CA SER A 281 -9.14 0.68 23.37
C SER A 281 -8.13 1.28 24.36
N ASP A 282 -7.69 2.51 24.15
CA ASP A 282 -6.75 3.19 25.05
C ASP A 282 -7.33 3.30 26.47
N GLN A 283 -8.61 3.64 26.59
CA GLN A 283 -9.29 3.71 27.88
C GLN A 283 -9.45 2.34 28.52
N LEU A 284 -9.83 1.32 27.74
CA LEU A 284 -9.98 -0.05 28.24
C LEU A 284 -8.63 -0.66 28.66
N ASN A 285 -7.56 -0.39 27.91
CA ASN A 285 -6.20 -0.85 28.25
C ASN A 285 -5.73 -0.23 29.57
N MET A 286 -5.99 1.08 29.77
CA MET A 286 -5.69 1.74 31.03
C MET A 286 -6.47 1.12 32.19
N ALA A 287 -7.77 0.88 32.03
CA ALA A 287 -8.60 0.26 33.06
C ALA A 287 -8.17 -1.20 33.35
N SER A 288 -7.82 -1.95 32.32
CA SER A 288 -7.32 -3.32 32.44
C SER A 288 -5.96 -3.36 33.16
N PHE A 289 -5.04 -2.44 32.87
CA PHE A 289 -3.75 -2.32 33.54
C PHE A 289 -3.91 -2.14 35.05
N TYR A 290 -4.91 -1.36 35.49
CA TYR A 290 -5.23 -1.19 36.89
C TYR A 290 -6.18 -2.27 37.47
N ASN A 291 -6.47 -3.34 36.71
CA ASN A 291 -7.40 -4.41 37.07
C ASN A 291 -8.83 -3.93 37.44
N LEU A 292 -9.26 -2.80 36.88
CA LEU A 292 -10.61 -2.27 37.05
C LEU A 292 -11.64 -2.98 36.17
N VAL A 293 -11.18 -3.47 35.02
CA VAL A 293 -11.97 -4.28 34.08
C VAL A 293 -11.11 -5.43 33.55
N SER A 294 -11.75 -6.52 33.12
CA SER A 294 -11.06 -7.60 32.41
C SER A 294 -10.61 -7.13 31.01
N ALA A 295 -9.60 -7.79 30.45
CA ALA A 295 -9.17 -7.52 29.06
C ALA A 295 -10.35 -7.72 28.07
N TRP A 296 -10.51 -6.79 27.16
CA TRP A 296 -11.59 -6.77 26.18
C TRP A 296 -11.07 -7.11 24.79
N ASP A 297 -11.79 -7.99 24.10
CA ASP A 297 -11.52 -8.31 22.71
C ASP A 297 -12.44 -7.49 21.78
N LEU A 298 -11.87 -6.50 21.12
CA LEU A 298 -12.55 -5.64 20.17
C LEU A 298 -12.47 -6.15 18.72
N SER A 299 -11.85 -7.32 18.48
CA SER A 299 -11.60 -7.81 17.11
C SER A 299 -12.87 -8.14 16.33
N SER A 300 -13.97 -8.51 17.01
CA SER A 300 -15.23 -8.93 16.38
C SER A 300 -16.40 -7.97 16.60
N VAL A 301 -16.14 -6.73 17.05
CA VAL A 301 -17.23 -5.79 17.33
C VAL A 301 -17.87 -5.23 16.06
N SER A 302 -19.17 -5.03 16.11
CA SER A 302 -19.90 -4.28 15.09
C SER A 302 -19.87 -2.78 15.42
N ILE A 303 -19.78 -1.96 14.37
CA ILE A 303 -19.61 -0.52 14.45
C ILE A 303 -20.65 0.13 13.53
N VAL A 304 -21.33 1.16 14.00
CA VAL A 304 -22.13 2.05 13.16
C VAL A 304 -21.48 3.42 13.21
N SER A 305 -20.93 3.87 12.09
CA SER A 305 -20.31 5.19 11.98
C SER A 305 -21.20 6.10 11.15
N ILE A 306 -21.52 7.26 11.69
CA ILE A 306 -22.52 8.22 11.18
C ILE A 306 -21.85 9.57 11.02
N ASN A 307 -21.86 10.14 9.82
CA ASN A 307 -21.49 11.54 9.63
C ASN A 307 -22.66 12.42 10.10
N SER A 308 -22.44 13.20 11.13
CA SER A 308 -23.48 13.99 11.79
C SER A 308 -24.03 15.12 10.90
N THR A 309 -23.23 15.60 9.93
CA THR A 309 -23.60 16.73 9.05
C THR A 309 -24.55 16.29 7.93
N ASN A 310 -24.14 15.26 7.15
CA ASN A 310 -24.90 14.80 5.99
C ASN A 310 -25.71 13.53 6.24
N LYS A 311 -25.69 13.01 7.48
CA LYS A 311 -26.38 11.78 7.92
C LYS A 311 -26.00 10.52 7.14
N TYR A 312 -24.87 10.56 6.41
CA TYR A 312 -24.31 9.38 5.76
C TYR A 312 -23.75 8.43 6.82
N HIS A 313 -24.08 7.16 6.73
CA HIS A 313 -23.63 6.17 7.69
C HIS A 313 -23.19 4.86 7.04
N LYS A 314 -22.37 4.10 7.76
CA LYS A 314 -21.96 2.74 7.40
C LYS A 314 -22.00 1.84 8.62
N SER A 315 -22.50 0.61 8.41
CA SER A 315 -22.31 -0.49 9.34
C SER A 315 -21.05 -1.23 8.96
N LEU A 316 -20.16 -1.41 9.92
CA LEU A 316 -18.81 -1.96 9.75
C LEU A 316 -18.61 -3.08 10.77
N ASN A 317 -17.63 -3.93 10.51
CA ASN A 317 -17.11 -4.91 11.48
C ASN A 317 -15.62 -4.61 11.69
N ALA A 318 -15.15 -4.63 12.93
CA ALA A 318 -13.76 -4.35 13.27
C ALA A 318 -12.80 -5.30 12.53
N GLU A 319 -13.12 -6.60 12.45
CA GLU A 319 -12.32 -7.57 11.70
C GLU A 319 -12.13 -7.15 10.24
N GLN A 320 -13.19 -6.68 9.58
CA GLN A 320 -13.12 -6.21 8.20
C GLN A 320 -12.38 -4.88 8.08
N LEU A 321 -12.53 -3.98 9.06
CA LEU A 321 -11.89 -2.68 9.09
C LEU A 321 -10.36 -2.79 9.18
N TYR A 322 -9.87 -3.79 9.93
CA TYR A 322 -8.45 -4.04 10.16
C TYR A 322 -7.89 -5.22 9.36
N LYS A 323 -8.64 -5.76 8.41
CA LYS A 323 -8.18 -6.88 7.60
C LYS A 323 -7.04 -6.44 6.69
N THR A 324 -5.91 -7.10 6.81
CA THR A 324 -4.81 -7.04 5.84
C THR A 324 -5.01 -8.12 4.79
N TYR A 325 -4.76 -7.79 3.53
CA TYR A 325 -4.86 -8.76 2.44
C TYR A 325 -3.54 -9.47 2.22
N ASP A 326 -3.60 -10.78 2.08
CA ASP A 326 -2.47 -11.64 1.79
C ASP A 326 -2.20 -11.62 0.28
N TYR A 327 -1.07 -11.03 -0.11
CA TYR A 327 -0.56 -11.10 -1.48
C TYR A 327 0.34 -12.33 -1.71
N LEU A 328 0.32 -13.29 -0.79
CA LEU A 328 1.08 -14.53 -0.96
C LEU A 328 0.68 -15.20 -2.26
N ASP A 329 1.67 -15.36 -3.13
CA ASP A 329 1.56 -16.31 -4.22
C ASP A 329 1.53 -17.70 -3.60
N SER A 330 0.32 -18.21 -3.35
CA SER A 330 0.09 -19.56 -2.88
C SER A 330 0.41 -20.58 -3.99
N SER A 331 1.55 -20.40 -4.67
CA SER A 331 2.00 -21.37 -5.64
C SER A 331 2.31 -22.66 -4.87
N SER A 332 1.73 -23.74 -5.32
CA SER A 332 1.98 -25.07 -4.77
C SER A 332 3.48 -25.39 -4.71
N LYS A 333 4.27 -24.82 -5.61
CA LYS A 333 5.74 -24.98 -5.66
C LYS A 333 6.46 -24.30 -4.50
N VAL A 334 6.14 -23.04 -4.15
CA VAL A 334 6.79 -22.37 -3.02
C VAL A 334 6.51 -23.09 -1.72
N PHE A 335 5.27 -23.59 -1.55
CA PHE A 335 4.93 -24.43 -0.40
C PHE A 335 5.71 -25.77 -0.41
N GLU A 336 5.86 -26.40 -1.57
CA GLU A 336 6.64 -27.62 -1.73
C GLU A 336 8.12 -27.39 -1.37
N TYR A 337 8.74 -26.33 -1.86
CA TYR A 337 10.11 -25.97 -1.50
C TYR A 337 10.25 -25.69 0.00
N THR A 338 9.31 -24.97 0.59
CA THR A 338 9.28 -24.75 2.03
C THR A 338 9.22 -26.06 2.78
N ARG A 339 8.33 -26.99 2.38
CA ARG A 339 8.22 -28.30 2.99
C ARG A 339 9.52 -29.11 2.88
N ASN A 340 10.22 -29.04 1.74
CA ASN A 340 11.49 -29.73 1.54
C ASN A 340 12.57 -29.16 2.47
N ILE A 341 12.65 -27.85 2.66
CA ILE A 341 13.55 -27.23 3.63
C ILE A 341 13.24 -27.72 5.06
N PHE A 342 11.95 -27.84 5.42
CA PHE A 342 11.56 -28.31 6.74
C PHE A 342 11.85 -29.78 6.97
N ALA A 343 11.90 -30.59 5.92
CA ALA A 343 12.22 -32.03 5.98
C ALA A 343 13.73 -32.30 5.99
N ASP A 344 14.57 -31.34 5.57
CA ASP A 344 16.02 -31.51 5.46
C ASP A 344 16.71 -31.15 6.81
N GLU A 345 17.34 -32.13 7.43
CA GLU A 345 18.05 -31.92 8.71
C GLU A 345 19.26 -30.99 8.58
N ASN A 346 19.88 -30.91 7.41
CA ASN A 346 21.03 -30.02 7.17
C ASN A 346 20.61 -28.54 7.13
N LYS A 347 19.33 -28.23 6.95
CA LYS A 347 18.76 -26.88 6.87
C LYS A 347 18.16 -26.40 8.21
N LYS A 348 18.67 -26.89 9.33
CA LYS A 348 18.12 -26.58 10.66
C LYS A 348 18.09 -25.09 10.97
N GLU A 349 19.17 -24.36 10.69
CA GLU A 349 19.25 -22.92 10.96
C GLU A 349 18.20 -22.15 10.15
N LEU A 350 18.13 -22.41 8.84
CA LEU A 350 17.16 -21.76 7.95
C LEU A 350 15.71 -22.07 8.38
N ARG A 351 15.44 -23.31 8.77
CA ARG A 351 14.13 -23.72 9.29
C ARG A 351 13.76 -22.96 10.56
N GLU A 352 14.67 -22.78 11.50
CA GLU A 352 14.43 -22.02 12.73
C GLU A 352 14.11 -20.55 12.43
N LYS A 353 14.84 -19.93 11.50
CA LYS A 353 14.59 -18.55 11.05
C LYS A 353 13.24 -18.40 10.37
N LEU A 354 12.90 -19.29 9.44
CA LEU A 354 11.59 -19.31 8.77
C LEU A 354 10.45 -19.54 9.78
N THR A 355 10.61 -20.47 10.73
CA THR A 355 9.61 -20.73 11.77
C THR A 355 9.36 -19.49 12.62
N GLY A 356 10.42 -18.80 13.05
CA GLY A 356 10.30 -17.54 13.79
C GLY A 356 9.57 -16.47 13.00
N SER A 357 9.96 -16.27 11.73
CA SER A 357 9.33 -15.29 10.84
C SER A 357 7.85 -15.60 10.61
N PHE A 358 7.48 -16.86 10.33
CA PHE A 358 6.06 -17.26 10.20
C PHE A 358 5.27 -17.03 11.49
N GLY A 359 5.90 -17.30 12.66
CA GLY A 359 5.29 -17.04 13.96
C GLY A 359 4.92 -15.57 14.13
N TYR A 360 5.86 -14.65 13.91
CA TYR A 360 5.61 -13.21 14.00
C TYR A 360 4.61 -12.72 12.94
N ALA A 361 4.66 -13.22 11.71
CA ALA A 361 3.67 -12.89 10.69
C ALA A 361 2.25 -13.33 11.11
N ASN A 362 2.11 -14.49 11.75
CA ASN A 362 0.82 -14.95 12.27
C ASN A 362 0.33 -14.12 13.46
N ILE A 363 1.22 -13.69 14.37
CA ILE A 363 0.87 -12.77 15.47
C ILE A 363 0.38 -11.43 14.86
N SER A 364 1.07 -10.91 13.84
CA SER A 364 0.62 -9.71 13.14
C SER A 364 -0.78 -9.85 12.58
N ARG A 365 -1.11 -10.99 11.95
CA ARG A 365 -2.47 -11.24 11.43
C ARG A 365 -3.53 -11.29 12.52
N ALA A 366 -3.20 -11.84 13.67
CA ALA A 366 -4.10 -11.96 14.80
C ALA A 366 -4.28 -10.64 15.58
N SER A 367 -3.33 -9.72 15.49
CA SER A 367 -3.39 -8.43 16.18
C SER A 367 -4.49 -7.54 15.60
N LEU A 368 -5.18 -6.80 16.44
CA LEU A 368 -6.15 -5.78 16.03
C LEU A 368 -5.44 -4.46 15.68
N PHE A 369 -4.48 -4.07 16.51
CA PHE A 369 -3.83 -2.75 16.42
C PHE A 369 -2.75 -2.71 15.34
N GLN A 370 -2.73 -1.62 14.62
CA GLN A 370 -1.82 -1.42 13.49
C GLN A 370 -0.35 -1.40 13.94
N GLU A 371 -0.06 -0.80 15.10
CA GLU A 371 1.29 -0.76 15.66
C GLU A 371 1.82 -2.17 15.99
N GLU A 372 0.96 -3.02 16.56
CA GLU A 372 1.32 -4.42 16.84
C GLU A 372 1.53 -5.21 15.55
N LYS A 373 0.63 -5.04 14.56
CA LYS A 373 0.79 -5.63 13.22
C LYS A 373 2.12 -5.23 12.61
N TYR A 374 2.40 -3.94 12.62
CA TYR A 374 3.60 -3.35 12.06
C TYR A 374 4.86 -3.89 12.74
N MET A 375 4.92 -3.83 14.07
CA MET A 375 6.07 -4.30 14.84
C MET A 375 6.34 -5.78 14.63
N ASN A 376 5.31 -6.62 14.61
CA ASN A 376 5.48 -8.05 14.39
C ASN A 376 5.94 -8.37 12.96
N LEU A 377 5.44 -7.68 11.94
CA LEU A 377 5.93 -7.84 10.57
C LEU A 377 7.38 -7.38 10.43
N TRP A 378 7.74 -6.25 11.06
CA TRP A 378 9.12 -5.79 11.05
C TRP A 378 10.06 -6.82 11.71
N VAL A 379 9.69 -7.37 12.88
CA VAL A 379 10.46 -8.40 13.55
C VAL A 379 10.58 -9.67 12.69
N ALA A 380 9.51 -10.06 11.99
CA ALA A 380 9.54 -11.18 11.05
C ALA A 380 10.55 -10.94 9.92
N LEU A 381 10.54 -9.74 9.31
CA LEU A 381 11.47 -9.36 8.24
C LEU A 381 12.92 -9.29 8.76
N GLU A 382 13.13 -8.59 9.88
CA GLU A 382 14.43 -8.42 10.52
C GLU A 382 15.07 -9.78 10.89
N SER A 383 14.27 -10.75 11.35
CA SER A 383 14.77 -12.08 11.74
C SER A 383 15.37 -12.84 10.56
N LEU A 384 14.85 -12.64 9.35
CA LEU A 384 15.35 -13.24 8.09
C LEU A 384 16.50 -12.44 7.47
N ALA A 385 16.68 -11.18 7.83
CA ALA A 385 17.79 -10.37 7.33
C ALA A 385 19.00 -10.37 8.30
N ARG A 386 18.88 -10.98 9.48
CA ARG A 386 19.94 -10.98 10.50
C ARG A 386 21.05 -11.96 10.15
N THR A 387 22.05 -11.48 9.42
CA THR A 387 23.25 -12.21 9.00
C THR A 387 24.52 -11.42 9.33
N LYS A 388 25.68 -12.03 9.07
CA LYS A 388 26.99 -11.37 9.21
C LYS A 388 27.48 -10.67 7.93
N MET A 389 26.65 -10.63 6.88
CA MET A 389 27.03 -10.03 5.60
C MET A 389 27.32 -8.53 5.71
N TYR A 390 26.59 -7.81 6.57
CA TYR A 390 26.75 -6.37 6.81
C TYR A 390 26.89 -6.07 8.29
N GLN A 391 27.37 -4.84 8.60
CA GLN A 391 27.79 -4.46 9.97
C GLN A 391 26.62 -4.40 10.96
N ASP A 392 25.44 -3.98 10.50
CA ASP A 392 24.26 -3.82 11.36
C ASP A 392 22.99 -4.39 10.70
N ILE A 393 21.94 -4.52 11.48
CA ILE A 393 20.70 -5.15 11.05
C ILE A 393 20.01 -4.35 9.96
N ILE A 394 19.96 -3.02 10.10
CA ILE A 394 19.30 -2.18 9.08
C ILE A 394 20.04 -2.21 7.76
N SER A 395 21.37 -2.26 7.79
CA SER A 395 22.19 -2.42 6.58
C SER A 395 21.90 -3.76 5.89
N ASN A 396 21.74 -4.85 6.65
CA ASN A 396 21.34 -6.15 6.09
C ASN A 396 19.97 -6.04 5.40
N VAL A 397 18.94 -5.48 6.06
CA VAL A 397 17.60 -5.32 5.48
C VAL A 397 17.63 -4.45 4.22
N LYS A 398 18.32 -3.31 4.28
CA LYS A 398 18.44 -2.34 3.16
C LYS A 398 19.14 -2.89 1.93
N GLN A 399 20.06 -3.83 2.10
CA GLN A 399 20.80 -4.41 0.98
C GLN A 399 20.13 -5.67 0.42
N THR A 400 19.50 -6.46 1.26
CA THR A 400 18.99 -7.77 0.80
C THR A 400 17.54 -7.73 0.35
N VAL A 401 16.67 -6.93 1.01
CA VAL A 401 15.24 -6.86 0.64
C VAL A 401 15.02 -6.19 -0.72
N PRO A 402 15.60 -4.99 -1.01
CA PRO A 402 15.47 -4.37 -2.34
C PRO A 402 15.99 -5.27 -3.46
N THR A 403 17.07 -6.00 -3.21
CA THR A 403 17.64 -6.96 -4.15
C THR A 403 16.65 -8.07 -4.49
N ALA A 404 16.08 -8.73 -3.48
CA ALA A 404 15.09 -9.78 -3.65
C ALA A 404 13.81 -9.26 -4.36
N MET A 405 13.32 -8.08 -3.98
CA MET A 405 12.17 -7.44 -4.61
C MET A 405 12.41 -7.15 -6.10
N SER A 406 13.62 -6.70 -6.45
CA SER A 406 13.96 -6.32 -7.81
C SER A 406 14.07 -7.52 -8.76
N LEU A 407 14.52 -8.68 -8.28
CA LEU A 407 14.57 -9.91 -9.07
C LEU A 407 13.19 -10.34 -9.57
N ARG A 408 12.15 -10.17 -8.75
CA ARG A 408 10.77 -10.54 -9.13
C ARG A 408 9.97 -9.42 -9.78
N TYR A 409 10.52 -8.23 -9.89
CA TYR A 409 9.74 -7.07 -10.29
C TYR A 409 9.12 -7.20 -11.69
N ILE A 410 9.92 -7.61 -12.69
CA ILE A 410 9.43 -7.76 -14.06
C ILE A 410 8.43 -8.92 -14.17
N TYR A 411 8.72 -10.05 -13.54
CA TYR A 411 7.78 -11.16 -13.45
C TYR A 411 6.42 -10.72 -12.90
N ARG A 412 6.41 -9.92 -11.84
CA ARG A 412 5.17 -9.39 -11.23
C ARG A 412 4.41 -8.48 -12.19
N ILE A 413 5.10 -7.62 -12.94
CA ILE A 413 4.47 -6.76 -13.96
C ILE A 413 3.76 -7.62 -15.02
N VAL A 414 4.47 -8.59 -15.60
CA VAL A 414 3.91 -9.46 -16.64
C VAL A 414 2.78 -10.32 -16.12
N ARG A 415 2.91 -10.87 -14.91
CA ARG A 415 1.87 -11.64 -14.25
C ARG A 415 0.57 -10.83 -14.06
N ASN A 416 0.69 -9.60 -13.61
CA ASN A 416 -0.46 -8.71 -13.44
C ASN A 416 -1.13 -8.39 -14.77
N TYR A 417 -0.32 -8.19 -15.81
CA TYR A 417 -0.83 -8.01 -17.16
C TYR A 417 -1.62 -9.24 -17.64
N VAL A 418 -1.13 -10.46 -17.41
CA VAL A 418 -1.85 -11.70 -17.71
C VAL A 418 -3.19 -11.77 -16.95
N GLU A 419 -3.21 -11.37 -15.69
CA GLU A 419 -4.45 -11.30 -14.91
C GLU A 419 -5.42 -10.25 -15.48
N ASP A 420 -4.95 -9.12 -15.95
CA ASP A 420 -5.76 -8.10 -16.61
C ASP A 420 -6.36 -8.60 -17.93
N CYS A 421 -5.58 -9.28 -18.74
CA CYS A 421 -6.07 -9.95 -19.94
C CYS A 421 -7.17 -10.96 -19.62
N SER A 422 -6.97 -11.79 -18.58
CA SER A 422 -7.97 -12.75 -18.12
C SER A 422 -9.28 -12.08 -17.69
N ARG A 423 -9.21 -10.98 -16.96
CA ARG A 423 -10.37 -10.20 -16.50
C ARG A 423 -11.12 -9.53 -17.67
N CYS A 424 -10.38 -9.09 -18.68
CA CYS A 424 -10.94 -8.58 -19.93
C CYS A 424 -11.41 -9.67 -20.91
N LYS A 425 -11.25 -10.96 -20.53
CA LYS A 425 -11.62 -12.12 -21.37
C LYS A 425 -10.89 -12.15 -22.71
N VAL A 426 -9.65 -11.71 -22.73
CA VAL A 426 -8.78 -11.84 -23.92
C VAL A 426 -8.44 -13.32 -24.10
N GLU A 427 -8.73 -13.86 -25.26
CA GLU A 427 -8.37 -15.22 -25.62
C GLU A 427 -6.91 -15.28 -26.04
N PHE A 428 -6.14 -16.18 -25.43
CA PHE A 428 -4.73 -16.37 -25.72
C PHE A 428 -4.53 -17.52 -26.73
N ASP A 429 -5.10 -17.35 -27.91
CA ASP A 429 -4.90 -18.23 -29.06
C ASP A 429 -4.05 -17.51 -30.09
N PHE A 430 -2.78 -17.90 -30.15
CA PHE A 430 -1.78 -17.34 -31.06
C PHE A 430 -1.12 -18.47 -31.88
N PRO A 431 -0.66 -18.23 -33.11
CA PRO A 431 0.06 -19.22 -33.88
C PRO A 431 1.27 -19.81 -33.11
N GLY A 432 1.16 -21.08 -32.73
CA GLY A 432 2.21 -21.79 -31.98
C GLY A 432 2.29 -21.51 -30.48
N HIS A 433 1.41 -20.66 -29.94
CA HIS A 433 1.33 -20.32 -28.51
C HIS A 433 -0.12 -20.34 -28.05
N PHE A 434 -0.45 -21.27 -27.17
CA PHE A 434 -1.78 -21.42 -26.60
C PHE A 434 -1.69 -21.35 -25.07
N ILE A 435 -2.51 -20.50 -24.48
CA ILE A 435 -2.62 -20.36 -23.03
C ILE A 435 -4.05 -20.67 -22.60
N ASP A 436 -4.23 -21.71 -21.80
CA ASP A 436 -5.50 -21.97 -21.13
C ASP A 436 -5.49 -21.29 -19.75
N ILE A 437 -6.15 -20.14 -19.64
CA ILE A 437 -6.22 -19.34 -18.39
C ILE A 437 -6.78 -20.15 -17.20
N LYS A 438 -7.57 -21.19 -17.47
CA LYS A 438 -8.20 -22.01 -16.41
C LYS A 438 -7.33 -23.17 -15.94
N GLN A 439 -6.48 -23.69 -16.82
CA GLN A 439 -5.72 -24.93 -16.57
C GLN A 439 -4.23 -24.69 -16.40
N ASP A 440 -3.69 -23.68 -17.08
CA ASP A 440 -2.27 -23.39 -17.04
C ASP A 440 -1.83 -22.71 -15.74
N SER A 441 -0.63 -23.03 -15.26
CA SER A 441 -0.02 -22.34 -14.13
C SER A 441 0.28 -20.90 -14.50
N LYS A 442 0.24 -19.99 -13.53
CA LYS A 442 0.59 -18.57 -13.74
C LYS A 442 2.00 -18.41 -14.32
N GLN A 443 2.92 -19.25 -13.90
CA GLN A 443 4.29 -19.24 -14.42
C GLN A 443 4.35 -19.60 -15.91
N LYS A 444 3.60 -20.62 -16.35
CA LYS A 444 3.49 -20.97 -17.77
C LYS A 444 2.88 -19.81 -18.56
N MET A 445 1.82 -19.20 -18.05
CA MET A 445 1.18 -18.06 -18.71
C MET A 445 2.15 -16.88 -18.89
N VAL A 446 2.91 -16.53 -17.85
CA VAL A 446 3.93 -15.46 -17.94
C VAL A 446 4.96 -15.78 -18.99
N LYS A 447 5.47 -17.01 -19.03
CA LYS A 447 6.43 -17.48 -20.03
C LYS A 447 5.91 -17.30 -21.46
N GLU A 448 4.72 -17.81 -21.73
CA GLU A 448 4.12 -17.73 -23.06
C GLU A 448 3.87 -16.28 -23.49
N ILE A 449 3.42 -15.41 -22.58
CA ILE A 449 3.20 -13.99 -22.87
C ILE A 449 4.52 -13.25 -23.17
N ILE A 450 5.60 -13.56 -22.47
CA ILE A 450 6.92 -13.01 -22.79
C ILE A 450 7.32 -13.39 -24.22
N GLN A 451 7.13 -14.65 -24.62
CA GLN A 451 7.40 -15.12 -25.98
C GLN A 451 6.52 -14.39 -27.03
N VAL A 452 5.26 -14.12 -26.71
CA VAL A 452 4.37 -13.32 -27.56
C VAL A 452 4.91 -11.90 -27.75
N PHE A 453 5.36 -11.26 -26.66
CA PHE A 453 5.95 -9.91 -26.74
C PHE A 453 7.29 -9.86 -27.51
N ARG A 454 8.05 -10.94 -27.55
CA ARG A 454 9.32 -11.03 -28.30
C ARG A 454 9.14 -11.14 -29.81
N LYS A 455 7.94 -11.53 -30.29
CA LYS A 455 7.63 -11.72 -31.71
C LYS A 455 6.70 -10.61 -32.21
N PRO A 456 7.18 -9.70 -33.09
CA PRO A 456 6.38 -8.56 -33.55
C PRO A 456 5.02 -8.94 -34.11
N GLU A 457 4.95 -10.03 -34.86
CA GLU A 457 3.71 -10.53 -35.47
C GLU A 457 2.68 -11.01 -34.45
N LEU A 458 3.12 -11.58 -33.31
CA LEU A 458 2.24 -12.01 -32.22
C LEU A 458 1.84 -10.83 -31.33
N TYR A 459 2.76 -9.89 -31.14
CA TYR A 459 2.47 -8.65 -30.43
C TYR A 459 1.35 -7.85 -31.09
N GLU A 460 1.38 -7.70 -32.43
CA GLU A 460 0.32 -7.00 -33.16
C GLU A 460 -1.04 -7.67 -32.97
N ILE A 461 -1.11 -9.01 -32.96
CA ILE A 461 -2.33 -9.75 -32.66
C ILE A 461 -2.81 -9.48 -31.22
N LEU A 462 -1.88 -9.49 -30.25
CA LEU A 462 -2.20 -9.21 -28.83
C LEU A 462 -2.68 -7.77 -28.65
N LEU A 463 -2.02 -6.81 -29.30
CA LEU A 463 -2.40 -5.40 -29.26
C LEU A 463 -3.82 -5.20 -29.81
N GLN A 464 -4.14 -5.81 -30.95
CA GLN A 464 -5.49 -5.77 -31.52
C GLN A 464 -6.53 -6.42 -30.58
N LYS A 465 -6.21 -7.58 -29.97
CA LYS A 465 -7.10 -8.22 -28.99
C LYS A 465 -7.30 -7.38 -27.73
N SER A 466 -6.32 -6.57 -27.34
CA SER A 466 -6.39 -5.69 -26.17
C SER A 466 -7.28 -4.44 -26.37
N GLU A 467 -7.71 -4.15 -27.61
CA GLU A 467 -8.61 -3.02 -27.93
C GLU A 467 -10.00 -3.14 -27.29
N VAL A 468 -10.35 -4.29 -26.75
CA VAL A 468 -11.57 -4.50 -25.95
C VAL A 468 -11.65 -3.58 -24.72
N ASN A 469 -10.50 -3.04 -24.29
CA ASN A 469 -10.40 -2.12 -23.16
C ASN A 469 -9.21 -1.18 -23.35
N SER A 470 -9.45 0.13 -23.23
CA SER A 470 -8.43 1.15 -23.49
C SER A 470 -7.26 1.12 -22.50
N LEU A 471 -7.53 0.81 -21.22
CA LEU A 471 -6.48 0.67 -20.20
C LEU A 471 -5.63 -0.58 -20.47
N LEU A 472 -6.26 -1.69 -20.89
CA LEU A 472 -5.53 -2.91 -21.25
C LEU A 472 -4.63 -2.67 -22.46
N LYS A 473 -5.13 -1.97 -23.51
CA LYS A 473 -4.32 -1.60 -24.68
C LYS A 473 -3.08 -0.79 -24.26
N TYR A 474 -3.26 0.23 -23.45
CA TYR A 474 -2.15 1.05 -22.92
C TYR A 474 -1.13 0.18 -22.16
N ARG A 475 -1.60 -0.74 -21.30
CA ARG A 475 -0.72 -1.67 -20.56
C ARG A 475 -0.01 -2.66 -21.48
N THR A 476 -0.66 -3.12 -22.54
CA THR A 476 -0.03 -3.97 -23.57
C THR A 476 1.18 -3.27 -24.19
N GLU A 477 1.02 -2.01 -24.57
CA GLU A 477 2.10 -1.20 -25.13
C GLU A 477 3.21 -0.92 -24.11
N GLU A 478 2.86 -0.69 -22.84
CA GLU A 478 3.85 -0.45 -21.78
C GLU A 478 4.67 -1.71 -21.47
N VAL A 479 4.04 -2.86 -21.31
CA VAL A 479 4.72 -4.13 -21.06
C VAL A 479 5.60 -4.52 -22.24
N PHE A 480 5.14 -4.34 -23.48
CA PHE A 480 5.96 -4.54 -24.67
C PHE A 480 7.25 -3.72 -24.64
N ARG A 481 7.14 -2.42 -24.31
CA ARG A 481 8.32 -1.55 -24.19
C ARG A 481 9.26 -1.98 -23.07
N ILE A 482 8.74 -2.38 -21.91
CA ILE A 482 9.57 -2.86 -20.79
C ILE A 482 10.36 -4.10 -21.20
N ILE A 483 9.76 -5.04 -21.93
CA ILE A 483 10.40 -6.31 -22.32
C ILE A 483 11.42 -6.10 -23.46
N ASN A 484 11.18 -5.17 -24.37
CA ASN A 484 11.98 -5.03 -25.61
C ASN A 484 12.90 -3.81 -25.63
N ASP A 485 12.77 -2.86 -24.69
CA ASP A 485 13.69 -1.71 -24.54
C ASP A 485 14.54 -1.89 -23.28
N ILE A 486 15.82 -2.22 -23.49
CA ILE A 486 16.78 -2.46 -22.40
C ILE A 486 16.98 -1.21 -21.51
N GLY A 487 16.94 -0.01 -22.09
CA GLY A 487 17.08 1.25 -21.34
C GLY A 487 15.88 1.48 -20.41
N MET A 488 14.68 1.15 -20.90
CA MET A 488 13.46 1.20 -20.11
C MET A 488 13.46 0.12 -19.01
N LEU A 489 13.86 -1.10 -19.34
CA LEU A 489 13.99 -2.20 -18.38
C LEU A 489 14.95 -1.81 -17.25
N LYS A 490 16.16 -1.33 -17.58
CA LYS A 490 17.16 -0.86 -16.62
C LYS A 490 16.59 0.21 -15.70
N THR A 491 15.96 1.24 -16.29
CA THR A 491 15.37 2.35 -15.55
C THR A 491 14.29 1.87 -14.59
N LYS A 492 13.42 0.97 -15.03
CA LYS A 492 12.32 0.42 -14.20
C LYS A 492 12.87 -0.38 -13.03
N VAL A 493 13.82 -1.30 -13.27
CA VAL A 493 14.42 -2.14 -12.21
C VAL A 493 15.18 -1.29 -11.19
N LYS A 494 16.03 -0.36 -11.67
CA LYS A 494 16.80 0.53 -10.78
C LYS A 494 15.86 1.41 -9.93
N ASN A 495 14.90 2.07 -10.55
CA ASN A 495 13.97 2.93 -9.82
C ASN A 495 13.14 2.13 -8.80
N HIS A 496 12.83 0.86 -9.08
CA HIS A 496 12.15 -0.01 -8.12
C HIS A 496 13.07 -0.33 -6.93
N HIS A 497 14.31 -0.73 -7.19
CA HIS A 497 15.30 -0.99 -6.16
C HIS A 497 15.49 0.21 -5.23
N ASP A 498 15.75 1.39 -5.79
CA ASP A 498 15.98 2.62 -5.02
C ASP A 498 14.76 3.00 -4.16
N ARG A 499 13.54 2.86 -4.71
CA ARG A 499 12.31 3.11 -3.95
C ARG A 499 12.14 2.16 -2.77
N VAL A 500 12.39 0.87 -2.96
CA VAL A 500 12.32 -0.12 -1.87
C VAL A 500 13.36 0.20 -0.80
N GLU A 501 14.57 0.60 -1.19
CA GLU A 501 15.62 0.98 -0.24
C GLU A 501 15.21 2.19 0.62
N TRP A 502 14.70 3.27 0.00
CA TRP A 502 14.21 4.45 0.72
C TRP A 502 13.03 4.08 1.64
N GLN A 503 12.13 3.24 1.17
CA GLN A 503 10.99 2.80 1.95
C GLN A 503 11.40 1.93 3.13
N ILE A 504 12.38 1.04 3.00
CA ILE A 504 12.94 0.29 4.14
C ILE A 504 13.51 1.25 5.21
N GLN A 505 14.21 2.29 4.79
CA GLN A 505 14.72 3.29 5.74
C GLN A 505 13.58 4.03 6.47
N ARG A 506 12.50 4.36 5.77
CA ARG A 506 11.27 4.93 6.36
C ARG A 506 10.62 3.96 7.33
N LEU A 507 10.44 2.72 6.94
CA LEU A 507 9.86 1.68 7.78
C LEU A 507 10.68 1.48 9.06
N TYR A 508 12.01 1.47 8.96
CA TYR A 508 12.87 1.40 10.13
C TYR A 508 12.72 2.61 11.08
N ARG A 509 12.59 3.82 10.52
CA ARG A 509 12.33 5.02 11.30
C ARG A 509 11.00 4.93 12.04
N ILE A 510 9.92 4.55 11.37
CA ILE A 510 8.59 4.37 11.97
C ILE A 510 8.64 3.30 13.08
N ARG A 511 9.34 2.19 12.86
CA ARG A 511 9.55 1.16 13.88
C ARG A 511 10.19 1.73 15.14
N ASN A 512 11.21 2.55 14.97
CA ASN A 512 11.89 3.17 16.10
C ASN A 512 11.00 4.18 16.83
N GLU A 513 10.19 4.95 16.10
CA GLU A 513 9.22 5.87 16.68
C GLU A 513 8.13 5.14 17.47
N ILE A 514 7.59 4.04 16.95
CA ILE A 514 6.63 3.19 17.68
C ILE A 514 7.29 2.60 18.96
N ALA A 515 8.49 2.04 18.82
CA ALA A 515 9.17 1.34 19.92
C ALA A 515 9.62 2.29 21.05
N HIS A 516 10.03 3.51 20.75
CA HIS A 516 10.66 4.41 21.71
C HIS A 516 9.79 5.60 22.13
N SER A 517 8.83 6.00 21.30
CA SER A 517 8.01 7.20 21.55
C SER A 517 6.54 6.87 21.75
N ALA A 518 6.16 5.58 21.73
CA ALA A 518 4.77 5.13 21.72
C ALA A 518 3.93 5.94 20.69
N LEU A 519 4.55 6.26 19.53
CA LEU A 519 3.93 7.07 18.51
C LEU A 519 2.65 6.38 18.04
N GLN A 520 1.56 7.07 18.23
CA GLN A 520 0.25 6.63 17.79
C GLN A 520 0.03 7.25 16.42
N ASN A 521 0.35 6.51 15.35
CA ASN A 521 0.07 6.95 14.00
C ASN A 521 -1.33 6.50 13.59
N ASP A 522 -2.09 7.44 13.06
CA ASP A 522 -3.42 7.23 12.50
C ASP A 522 -3.36 6.43 11.18
N THR A 523 -4.40 6.48 10.40
CA THR A 523 -4.73 5.73 9.18
C THR A 523 -3.59 5.44 8.18
N SER A 524 -2.50 6.22 8.20
CA SER A 524 -1.35 6.02 7.29
C SER A 524 -0.56 4.72 7.55
N LEU A 525 -0.64 4.16 8.76
CA LEU A 525 0.14 2.97 9.10
C LEU A 525 -0.32 1.71 8.35
N ILE A 526 -1.58 1.65 7.92
CA ILE A 526 -2.12 0.52 7.14
C ILE A 526 -1.29 0.28 5.88
N MET A 527 -0.98 1.33 5.12
CA MET A 527 -0.19 1.20 3.89
C MET A 527 1.20 0.63 4.15
N TYR A 528 1.85 1.07 5.22
CA TYR A 528 3.16 0.54 5.60
C TYR A 528 3.11 -0.92 6.03
N ILE A 529 2.00 -1.36 6.64
CA ILE A 529 1.75 -2.76 6.99
C ILE A 529 1.63 -3.61 5.72
N GLU A 530 0.89 -3.13 4.72
CA GLU A 530 0.73 -3.84 3.44
C GLU A 530 2.06 -3.98 2.70
N HIS A 531 2.87 -2.92 2.65
CA HIS A 531 4.21 -2.98 2.08
C HIS A 531 5.14 -3.94 2.83
N LEU A 532 5.15 -3.88 4.18
CA LEU A 532 5.95 -4.83 4.98
C LEU A 532 5.55 -6.27 4.72
N TYR A 533 4.25 -6.52 4.57
CA TYR A 533 3.75 -7.84 4.27
C TYR A 533 4.19 -8.32 2.88
N ASP A 534 4.09 -7.46 1.87
CA ASP A 534 4.54 -7.75 0.51
C ASP A 534 6.06 -8.01 0.47
N TYR A 535 6.85 -7.17 1.16
CA TYR A 535 8.30 -7.37 1.25
C TYR A 535 8.66 -8.68 1.94
N LEU A 536 8.03 -8.96 3.09
CA LEU A 536 8.25 -10.21 3.81
C LEU A 536 7.90 -11.43 2.97
N SER A 537 6.74 -11.42 2.29
CA SER A 537 6.29 -12.56 1.49
C SER A 537 7.18 -12.81 0.29
N THR A 538 7.60 -11.75 -0.41
CA THR A 538 8.52 -11.84 -1.54
C THR A 538 9.91 -12.30 -1.07
N TYR A 539 10.40 -11.76 0.03
CA TYR A 539 11.70 -12.12 0.60
C TYR A 539 11.77 -13.59 1.02
N ILE A 540 10.73 -14.08 1.71
CA ILE A 540 10.59 -15.51 2.04
C ILE A 540 10.58 -16.35 0.76
N THR A 541 9.83 -15.92 -0.26
CA THR A 541 9.75 -16.66 -1.52
C THR A 541 11.12 -16.77 -2.20
N GLU A 542 11.90 -15.68 -2.24
CA GLU A 542 13.26 -15.70 -2.82
C GLU A 542 14.21 -16.61 -2.01
N ILE A 543 14.21 -16.49 -0.68
CA ILE A 543 15.03 -17.35 0.19
C ILE A 543 14.69 -18.83 -0.03
N VAL A 544 13.41 -19.18 0.00
CA VAL A 544 12.95 -20.57 -0.15
C VAL A 544 13.28 -21.12 -1.54
N THR A 545 13.14 -20.31 -2.57
CA THR A 545 13.41 -20.74 -3.95
C THR A 545 14.91 -20.89 -4.18
N SER A 546 15.76 -19.96 -3.71
CA SER A 546 17.22 -20.06 -3.85
C SER A 546 17.79 -21.29 -3.15
N MET A 547 17.12 -21.80 -2.11
CA MET A 547 17.55 -22.97 -1.34
C MET A 547 16.84 -24.27 -1.73
N SER A 548 15.96 -24.24 -2.75
CA SER A 548 15.22 -25.44 -3.18
C SER A 548 16.12 -26.47 -3.88
N GLU A 549 17.17 -26.02 -4.54
CA GLU A 549 17.98 -26.84 -5.46
C GLU A 549 19.34 -27.24 -4.90
N GLY A 550 19.68 -26.85 -3.64
CA GLY A 550 21.01 -27.26 -3.27
C GLY A 550 21.49 -27.06 -1.89
N LYS A 551 22.40 -27.62 -1.48
CA LYS A 551 23.66 -27.42 -0.74
C LYS A 551 23.46 -27.02 0.74
N GLU A 552 24.43 -26.55 1.38
CA GLU A 552 24.45 -26.26 2.82
C GLU A 552 23.39 -25.22 3.19
N GLY A 553 22.54 -25.47 4.17
CA GLY A 553 21.29 -24.75 4.39
C GLY A 553 21.37 -23.52 5.29
N THR A 554 22.29 -22.58 5.07
CA THR A 554 22.37 -21.35 5.87
C THR A 554 21.64 -20.19 5.24
N LEU A 555 21.21 -19.24 6.07
CA LEU A 555 20.57 -18.02 5.61
C LEU A 555 21.56 -17.13 4.82
N GLU A 556 22.83 -17.05 5.24
CA GLU A 556 23.87 -16.33 4.54
C GLU A 556 24.07 -16.84 3.10
N GLU A 557 24.04 -18.16 2.91
CA GLU A 557 24.14 -18.77 1.59
C GLU A 557 22.98 -18.38 0.69
N ALA A 558 21.74 -18.46 1.21
CA ALA A 558 20.54 -18.03 0.48
C ALA A 558 20.64 -16.57 0.03
N LEU A 559 21.05 -15.68 0.93
CA LEU A 559 21.16 -14.25 0.63
C LEU A 559 22.32 -13.93 -0.32
N SER A 560 23.42 -14.69 -0.24
CA SER A 560 24.52 -14.57 -1.20
C SER A 560 24.06 -14.96 -2.61
N ILE A 561 23.33 -16.07 -2.76
CA ILE A 561 22.78 -16.50 -4.04
C ILE A 561 21.83 -15.44 -4.63
N ILE A 562 20.94 -14.87 -3.79
CA ILE A 562 20.03 -13.80 -4.21
C ILE A 562 20.81 -12.58 -4.70
N LYS A 563 21.87 -12.21 -3.99
CA LYS A 563 22.70 -11.07 -4.37
C LYS A 563 23.45 -11.35 -5.68
N ASP A 564 24.09 -12.50 -5.80
CA ASP A 564 24.83 -12.88 -7.02
C ASP A 564 23.90 -12.91 -8.24
N ASN A 565 22.69 -13.45 -8.10
CA ASN A 565 21.68 -13.43 -9.14
C ASN A 565 21.30 -12.00 -9.56
N TYR A 566 21.14 -11.09 -8.59
CA TYR A 566 20.84 -9.70 -8.88
C TYR A 566 22.02 -8.99 -9.58
N ASP A 567 23.24 -9.19 -9.11
CA ASP A 567 24.45 -8.58 -9.69
C ASP A 567 24.65 -9.05 -11.14
N VAL A 568 24.42 -10.33 -11.43
CA VAL A 568 24.44 -10.86 -12.79
C VAL A 568 23.30 -10.27 -13.63
N PHE A 569 22.09 -10.19 -13.09
CA PHE A 569 20.95 -9.59 -13.79
C PHE A 569 21.24 -8.14 -14.21
N ILE A 570 21.76 -7.33 -13.30
CA ILE A 570 22.15 -5.95 -13.60
C ILE A 570 23.28 -5.89 -14.62
N SER A 571 24.29 -6.78 -14.52
CA SER A 571 25.37 -6.86 -15.48
C SER A 571 24.89 -7.18 -16.89
N LEU A 572 23.96 -8.12 -17.04
CA LEU A 572 23.34 -8.46 -18.34
C LEU A 572 22.57 -7.26 -18.94
N ILE A 573 21.81 -6.55 -18.10
CA ILE A 573 21.12 -5.31 -18.51
C ILE A 573 22.13 -4.25 -18.95
N ASP A 574 23.25 -4.10 -18.25
CA ASP A 574 24.29 -3.09 -18.55
C ASP A 574 25.05 -3.39 -19.84
N GLN A 575 25.21 -4.66 -20.21
CA GLN A 575 25.80 -5.07 -21.47
C GLN A 575 24.92 -4.75 -22.69
N GLY A 576 23.65 -4.45 -22.48
CA GLY A 576 22.75 -4.00 -23.54
C GLY A 576 22.29 -5.08 -24.50
N ASP A 577 22.52 -6.35 -24.19
CA ASP A 577 22.14 -7.47 -25.04
C ASP A 577 20.80 -8.06 -24.60
N THR A 578 19.74 -7.71 -25.31
CA THR A 578 18.40 -8.25 -25.07
C THR A 578 18.28 -9.75 -25.29
N LEU A 579 19.20 -10.34 -26.09
CA LEU A 579 19.22 -11.79 -26.33
C LEU A 579 19.89 -12.56 -25.18
N LEU A 580 20.75 -11.89 -24.40
CA LEU A 580 21.37 -12.48 -23.21
C LEU A 580 20.47 -12.39 -21.96
N ILE A 581 19.46 -11.52 -21.95
CA ILE A 581 18.40 -11.58 -20.95
C ILE A 581 17.51 -12.75 -21.35
N ASP A 582 17.99 -13.95 -21.02
CA ASP A 582 17.26 -15.19 -21.25
C ASP A 582 15.83 -15.02 -20.71
N ASP A 583 14.87 -15.54 -21.44
CA ASP A 583 13.47 -15.60 -21.02
C ASP A 583 13.33 -16.19 -19.61
N LYS A 584 14.26 -17.06 -19.19
CA LYS A 584 14.31 -17.56 -17.81
C LYS A 584 14.45 -16.47 -16.75
N VAL A 585 15.23 -15.40 -17.00
CA VAL A 585 15.41 -14.27 -16.09
C VAL A 585 14.11 -13.51 -15.91
N LEU A 586 13.39 -13.28 -17.01
CA LEU A 586 12.09 -12.60 -16.99
C LEU A 586 10.97 -13.50 -16.48
N GLU A 587 11.07 -14.82 -16.73
CA GLU A 587 10.05 -15.80 -16.39
C GLU A 587 10.00 -16.18 -14.91
N THR A 588 11.13 -16.25 -14.25
CA THR A 588 11.24 -16.81 -12.90
C THR A 588 11.70 -15.80 -11.86
N GLY A 589 12.29 -14.68 -12.29
CA GLY A 589 12.99 -13.77 -11.39
C GLY A 589 14.25 -14.37 -10.78
N ILE A 590 14.64 -15.58 -11.21
CA ILE A 590 15.81 -16.30 -10.72
C ILE A 590 16.66 -16.66 -11.92
N ILE A 591 17.89 -16.17 -11.91
CA ILE A 591 18.93 -16.71 -12.76
C ILE A 591 19.44 -17.98 -12.08
N SER A 592 19.01 -19.14 -12.52
CA SER A 592 19.72 -20.37 -12.17
C SER A 592 21.03 -20.37 -12.96
N LEU A 593 22.08 -19.87 -12.34
CA LEU A 593 23.40 -19.74 -12.91
C LEU A 593 24.25 -21.00 -12.79
N ILE A 594 23.66 -22.15 -12.55
CA ILE A 594 24.44 -23.42 -12.53
C ILE A 594 23.64 -24.49 -13.22
#